data_60b1cc565e0e6f7f4024542dafb411c2
#
_entry.id   60b1cc565e0e6f7f4024542dafb411c2
#
_cell.length_a   1.000
_cell.length_b   1.000
_cell.length_c   1.000
_cell.angle_alpha   90.00
_cell.angle_beta   90.00
_cell.angle_gamma   90.00
#
_symmetry.space_group_name_H-M   'P 1'
#
loop_
_entity.id
_entity.type
_entity.pdbx_description
1 polymer ?
#
loop_
_entity_poly.entity_id
_entity_poly.type
_entity_poly.pdbx_seq_one_letter_code
_entity_poly.pdbx_strand_id
1 'polypeptide(L)'
;MKREIIFTILYIFILASFSCVSKPSFFNKEELDRINSKIAVIPFIDYNKNEGNNSGELVRSVFEAQLINNDYNVIEIEKTSSNIDFETLKKHEFSGNWLVATGKSIGADYIIYGSVHDYRTYQNTTSFLYFFSWLETTASVGITARMVSCKTGEVIWHGSYTKTAYDFNNAANEVVKILIRSIKRKTEN
;
A
#
# COMPACT_ATOMS: atom_id res chain seq x y z
N MET A 1 37.59 -3.54 34.28
CA MET A 1 37.77 -4.07 32.92
C MET A 1 36.65 -5.01 32.46
N LYS A 2 36.29 -6.11 33.15
CA LYS A 2 35.23 -7.03 32.65
C LYS A 2 33.83 -6.40 32.55
N ARG A 3 33.43 -5.48 33.44
CA ARG A 3 32.11 -4.81 33.38
C ARG A 3 31.98 -3.86 32.21
N GLU A 4 33.01 -3.11 31.88
CA GLU A 4 33.01 -2.17 30.74
C GLU A 4 32.86 -2.91 29.40
N ILE A 5 33.49 -4.07 29.27
CA ILE A 5 33.39 -4.90 28.06
C ILE A 5 31.94 -5.43 27.84
N ILE A 6 31.28 -5.83 28.93
CA ILE A 6 29.89 -6.33 28.86
C ILE A 6 28.93 -5.22 28.42
N PHE A 7 29.06 -3.99 28.95
CA PHE A 7 28.23 -2.86 28.54
C PHE A 7 28.45 -2.47 27.07
N THR A 8 29.69 -2.52 26.60
CA THR A 8 30.03 -2.21 25.22
C THR A 8 29.42 -3.24 24.25
N ILE A 9 29.51 -4.53 24.61
CA ILE A 9 28.90 -5.61 23.79
C ILE A 9 27.37 -5.49 23.77
N LEU A 10 26.74 -5.19 24.91
CA LEU A 10 25.30 -5.00 24.99
C LEU A 10 24.83 -3.81 24.15
N TYR A 11 25.60 -2.70 24.15
CA TYR A 11 25.29 -1.51 23.35
C TYR A 11 25.41 -1.77 21.85
N ILE A 12 26.42 -2.54 21.42
CA ILE A 12 26.55 -2.94 20.00
C ILE A 12 25.43 -3.87 19.58
N PHE A 13 24.95 -4.76 20.45
CA PHE A 13 23.83 -5.66 20.15
C PHE A 13 22.49 -4.90 19.99
N ILE A 14 22.27 -3.83 20.76
CA ILE A 14 21.08 -2.97 20.66
C ILE A 14 21.11 -2.18 19.34
N LEU A 15 22.27 -1.70 18.90
CA LEU A 15 22.41 -0.98 17.63
C LEU A 15 22.22 -1.87 16.39
N ALA A 16 22.56 -3.15 16.49
CA ALA A 16 22.39 -4.11 15.38
C ALA A 16 20.92 -4.52 15.15
N SER A 17 20.03 -4.32 16.12
CA SER A 17 18.62 -4.72 16.04
C SER A 17 17.72 -3.78 15.20
N PHE A 18 18.22 -2.63 14.76
CA PHE A 18 17.44 -1.64 14.02
C PHE A 18 17.53 -1.72 12.48
N SER A 19 18.12 -2.76 11.92
CA SER A 19 18.34 -2.88 10.48
C SER A 19 17.43 -3.89 9.78
N CYS A 20 16.12 -3.85 10.03
CA CYS A 20 15.19 -4.54 9.16
C CYS A 20 14.35 -3.52 8.37
N VAL A 21 14.99 -2.79 7.46
CA VAL A 21 14.30 -1.98 6.46
C VAL A 21 14.14 -2.82 5.21
N SER A 22 12.97 -3.39 5.01
CA SER A 22 12.60 -3.97 3.73
C SER A 22 12.63 -2.86 2.68
N LYS A 23 13.60 -2.91 1.80
CA LYS A 23 13.64 -2.03 0.63
C LYS A 23 12.85 -2.67 -0.47
N PRO A 24 11.88 -1.98 -0.97
CA PRO A 24 11.45 -2.30 -2.30
C PRO A 24 11.20 -1.06 -3.08
N SER A 25 11.27 -1.16 -4.28
CA SER A 25 10.59 -0.39 -5.30
C SER A 25 11.53 -0.09 -6.43
N PHE A 26 11.25 -0.75 -7.51
CA PHE A 26 11.73 -0.38 -8.82
C PHE A 26 10.93 0.87 -9.25
N PHE A 27 11.62 1.89 -9.76
CA PHE A 27 11.02 3.11 -10.27
C PHE A 27 11.84 3.56 -11.49
N ASN A 28 11.16 3.78 -12.61
CA ASN A 28 11.77 4.39 -13.78
C ASN A 28 11.58 5.91 -13.69
N LYS A 29 12.67 6.65 -13.47
CA LYS A 29 12.68 8.05 -13.05
C LYS A 29 12.18 9.06 -14.11
N GLU A 30 12.16 8.68 -15.38
CA GLU A 30 11.98 9.65 -16.46
C GLU A 30 10.53 9.98 -16.82
N GLU A 31 9.55 9.30 -16.22
CA GLU A 31 8.18 9.33 -16.74
C GLU A 31 7.13 10.04 -15.88
N LEU A 32 7.34 10.26 -14.58
CA LEU A 32 6.28 10.80 -13.72
C LEU A 32 6.42 12.30 -13.46
N ASP A 33 5.67 13.10 -14.21
CA ASP A 33 5.38 14.50 -13.86
C ASP A 33 4.15 14.54 -12.93
N ARG A 34 4.35 14.87 -11.65
CA ARG A 34 3.31 14.82 -10.62
C ARG A 34 2.13 15.73 -10.89
N ILE A 35 2.38 16.91 -11.44
CA ILE A 35 1.37 17.97 -11.61
C ILE A 35 0.57 17.75 -12.87
N ASN A 36 1.24 17.34 -13.95
CA ASN A 36 0.61 17.22 -15.26
C ASN A 36 0.09 15.80 -15.55
N SER A 37 0.64 14.79 -14.89
CA SER A 37 0.24 13.40 -15.14
C SER A 37 -1.02 13.01 -14.38
N LYS A 38 -1.98 12.47 -15.08
CA LYS A 38 -3.26 12.00 -14.54
C LYS A 38 -3.15 10.56 -14.06
N ILE A 39 -3.41 10.36 -12.77
CA ILE A 39 -3.34 9.03 -12.13
C ILE A 39 -4.73 8.53 -11.82
N ALA A 40 -5.03 7.31 -12.20
CA ALA A 40 -6.23 6.60 -11.78
C ALA A 40 -5.88 5.47 -10.82
N VAL A 41 -6.72 5.25 -9.81
CA VAL A 41 -6.58 4.12 -8.89
C VAL A 41 -7.77 3.19 -9.11
N ILE A 42 -7.49 1.95 -9.52
CA ILE A 42 -8.53 0.93 -9.66
C ILE A 42 -8.70 0.13 -8.37
N PRO A 43 -9.85 -0.51 -8.12
CA PRO A 43 -10.06 -1.35 -6.95
C PRO A 43 -8.99 -2.43 -6.83
N PHE A 44 -8.50 -2.66 -5.61
CA PHE A 44 -7.51 -3.69 -5.33
C PHE A 44 -8.18 -5.07 -5.25
N ILE A 45 -7.48 -6.11 -5.72
CA ILE A 45 -7.96 -7.48 -5.54
C ILE A 45 -7.79 -7.88 -4.08
N ASP A 46 -8.87 -8.38 -3.49
CA ASP A 46 -8.84 -8.97 -2.16
C ASP A 46 -8.61 -10.48 -2.25
N TYR A 47 -7.51 -10.95 -1.66
CA TYR A 47 -7.22 -12.37 -1.53
C TYR A 47 -7.71 -12.98 -0.21
N ASN A 48 -8.15 -12.15 0.75
CA ASN A 48 -8.66 -12.60 2.05
C ASN A 48 -10.18 -12.84 1.99
N LYS A 49 -10.57 -14.06 1.72
CA LYS A 49 -11.99 -14.45 1.52
C LYS A 49 -12.86 -14.34 2.79
N ASN A 50 -12.30 -14.22 3.99
CA ASN A 50 -13.04 -14.39 5.24
C ASN A 50 -13.38 -13.11 6.00
N GLU A 51 -12.65 -12.01 5.82
CA GLU A 51 -12.86 -10.74 6.53
C GLU A 51 -12.90 -9.52 5.62
N GLY A 52 -12.66 -9.69 4.33
CA GLY A 52 -12.28 -8.64 3.41
C GLY A 52 -13.37 -8.10 2.49
N ASN A 53 -14.66 -8.24 2.80
CA ASN A 53 -15.70 -7.63 1.98
C ASN A 53 -15.46 -6.13 1.81
N ASN A 54 -15.07 -5.71 0.59
CA ASN A 54 -14.72 -4.33 0.20
C ASN A 54 -13.32 -3.82 0.66
N SER A 55 -12.39 -4.66 1.12
CA SER A 55 -11.05 -4.19 1.47
C SER A 55 -10.32 -3.54 0.28
N GLY A 56 -10.53 -4.08 -0.93
CA GLY A 56 -9.97 -3.51 -2.15
C GLY A 56 -10.49 -2.11 -2.47
N GLU A 57 -11.76 -1.85 -2.21
CA GLU A 57 -12.38 -0.52 -2.38
C GLU A 57 -11.94 0.46 -1.28
N LEU A 58 -11.84 -0.02 -0.04
CA LEU A 58 -11.28 0.77 1.04
C LEU A 58 -9.85 1.23 0.71
N VAL A 59 -9.00 0.31 0.26
CA VAL A 59 -7.61 0.62 -0.09
C VAL A 59 -7.56 1.60 -1.27
N ARG A 60 -8.41 1.43 -2.30
CA ARG A 60 -8.54 2.37 -3.42
C ARG A 60 -8.83 3.79 -2.92
N SER A 61 -9.87 3.95 -2.11
CA SER A 61 -10.27 5.27 -1.60
C SER A 61 -9.20 5.93 -0.74
N VAL A 62 -8.48 5.13 0.07
CA VAL A 62 -7.33 5.62 0.86
C VAL A 62 -6.18 6.05 -0.05
N PHE A 63 -5.88 5.31 -1.13
CA PHE A 63 -4.86 5.72 -2.11
C PHE A 63 -5.23 7.03 -2.78
N GLU A 64 -6.48 7.18 -3.26
CA GLU A 64 -6.95 8.41 -3.90
C GLU A 64 -6.79 9.61 -2.95
N ALA A 65 -7.29 9.50 -1.72
CA ALA A 65 -7.18 10.56 -0.73
C ALA A 65 -5.72 10.94 -0.42
N GLN A 66 -4.85 9.95 -0.26
CA GLN A 66 -3.44 10.20 0.04
C GLN A 66 -2.67 10.76 -1.18
N LEU A 67 -3.01 10.39 -2.40
CA LEU A 67 -2.44 10.98 -3.61
C LEU A 67 -2.84 12.45 -3.74
N ILE A 68 -4.13 12.77 -3.58
CA ILE A 68 -4.63 14.15 -3.60
C ILE A 68 -3.94 14.99 -2.53
N ASN A 69 -3.80 14.47 -1.29
CA ASN A 69 -3.12 15.15 -0.21
C ASN A 69 -1.61 15.38 -0.44
N ASN A 70 -1.02 14.73 -1.44
CA ASN A 70 0.37 14.89 -1.86
C ASN A 70 0.50 15.56 -3.24
N ASP A 71 -0.51 16.32 -3.66
CA ASP A 71 -0.55 17.15 -4.86
C ASP A 71 -0.43 16.37 -6.20
N TYR A 72 -0.88 15.10 -6.21
CA TYR A 72 -1.01 14.35 -7.45
C TYR A 72 -2.37 14.65 -8.11
N ASN A 73 -2.38 14.69 -9.44
CA ASN A 73 -3.59 14.85 -10.22
C ASN A 73 -4.30 13.49 -10.37
N VAL A 74 -5.35 13.28 -9.58
CA VAL A 74 -6.10 12.02 -9.52
C VAL A 74 -7.38 12.12 -10.33
N ILE A 75 -7.62 11.12 -11.18
CA ILE A 75 -8.90 10.94 -11.86
C ILE A 75 -9.79 10.06 -10.98
N GLU A 76 -10.91 10.60 -10.55
CA GLU A 76 -11.97 9.81 -9.91
C GLU A 76 -12.65 8.91 -10.93
N ILE A 77 -12.65 7.61 -10.68
CA ILE A 77 -13.38 6.65 -11.49
C ILE A 77 -14.79 6.54 -10.90
N GLU A 78 -15.77 7.16 -11.55
CA GLU A 78 -17.16 7.02 -11.15
C GLU A 78 -17.60 5.55 -11.26
N LYS A 79 -18.26 5.05 -10.21
CA LYS A 79 -18.79 3.67 -10.16
C LYS A 79 -19.73 3.33 -11.31
N THR A 80 -20.32 4.36 -11.95
CA THR A 80 -21.33 4.23 -12.99
C THR A 80 -20.76 4.16 -14.41
N SER A 81 -19.54 4.65 -14.62
CA SER A 81 -18.99 4.81 -15.99
C SER A 81 -18.02 3.71 -16.39
N SER A 82 -17.66 2.85 -15.47
CA SER A 82 -16.63 1.85 -15.74
C SER A 82 -17.17 0.44 -15.54
N ASN A 83 -17.06 -0.37 -16.58
CA ASN A 83 -17.14 -1.83 -16.50
C ASN A 83 -15.97 -2.42 -15.66
N ILE A 84 -15.38 -1.61 -14.78
CA ILE A 84 -14.30 -2.00 -13.86
C ILE A 84 -14.97 -2.46 -12.56
N ASP A 85 -15.67 -3.56 -12.63
CA ASP A 85 -16.10 -4.26 -11.44
C ASP A 85 -15.05 -5.25 -10.96
N PHE A 86 -15.25 -5.77 -9.78
CA PHE A 86 -14.34 -6.72 -9.15
C PHE A 86 -14.23 -8.05 -9.92
N GLU A 87 -15.30 -8.47 -10.59
CA GLU A 87 -15.31 -9.69 -11.42
C GLU A 87 -14.49 -9.47 -12.69
N THR A 88 -14.58 -8.29 -13.29
CA THR A 88 -13.77 -7.90 -14.45
C THR A 88 -12.28 -7.85 -14.09
N LEU A 89 -11.92 -7.33 -12.92
CA LEU A 89 -10.53 -7.34 -12.44
C LEU A 89 -9.98 -8.75 -12.26
N LYS A 90 -10.75 -9.64 -11.63
CA LYS A 90 -10.35 -11.06 -11.47
C LYS A 90 -10.19 -11.77 -12.81
N LYS A 91 -11.07 -11.51 -13.75
CA LYS A 91 -11.06 -12.14 -15.08
C LYS A 91 -9.84 -11.76 -15.90
N HIS A 92 -9.36 -10.54 -15.78
CA HIS A 92 -8.25 -10.02 -16.57
C HIS A 92 -6.87 -10.16 -15.90
N GLU A 93 -6.81 -10.61 -14.64
CA GLU A 93 -5.57 -10.85 -13.89
C GLU A 93 -4.53 -9.72 -14.03
N PHE A 94 -4.99 -8.46 -14.11
CA PHE A 94 -4.15 -7.29 -14.38
C PHE A 94 -3.26 -7.41 -15.63
N SER A 95 -3.77 -7.98 -16.71
CA SER A 95 -3.00 -8.01 -17.95
C SER A 95 -2.60 -6.59 -18.39
N GLY A 96 -1.34 -6.40 -18.80
CA GLY A 96 -0.82 -5.07 -19.18
C GLY A 96 -1.65 -4.43 -20.29
N ASN A 97 -2.10 -5.20 -21.28
CA ASN A 97 -2.94 -4.72 -22.38
C ASN A 97 -4.29 -4.20 -21.90
N TRP A 98 -4.92 -4.89 -20.96
CA TRP A 98 -6.19 -4.45 -20.38
C TRP A 98 -6.02 -3.15 -19.56
N LEU A 99 -4.97 -3.06 -18.74
CA LEU A 99 -4.66 -1.85 -17.97
C LEU A 99 -4.42 -0.64 -18.89
N VAL A 100 -3.66 -0.82 -19.96
CA VAL A 100 -3.41 0.24 -20.97
C VAL A 100 -4.71 0.67 -21.65
N ALA A 101 -5.54 -0.28 -22.08
CA ALA A 101 -6.84 0.01 -22.71
C ALA A 101 -7.77 0.77 -21.75
N THR A 102 -7.87 0.32 -20.50
CA THR A 102 -8.65 0.95 -19.45
C THR A 102 -8.15 2.36 -19.18
N GLY A 103 -6.84 2.55 -18.98
CA GLY A 103 -6.26 3.88 -18.76
C GLY A 103 -6.54 4.86 -19.87
N LYS A 104 -6.40 4.43 -21.12
CA LYS A 104 -6.73 5.25 -22.29
C LYS A 104 -8.20 5.64 -22.34
N SER A 105 -9.11 4.71 -22.00
CA SER A 105 -10.56 4.98 -22.04
C SER A 105 -11.01 6.01 -21.00
N ILE A 106 -10.34 6.09 -19.86
CA ILE A 106 -10.63 7.07 -18.79
C ILE A 106 -9.72 8.31 -18.86
N GLY A 107 -8.81 8.37 -19.82
CA GLY A 107 -7.90 9.49 -20.00
C GLY A 107 -6.80 9.59 -18.92
N ALA A 108 -6.40 8.47 -18.33
CA ALA A 108 -5.31 8.39 -17.36
C ALA A 108 -3.96 8.16 -18.06
N ASP A 109 -2.92 8.81 -17.54
CA ASP A 109 -1.54 8.57 -17.95
C ASP A 109 -0.95 7.36 -17.23
N TYR A 110 -1.37 7.17 -15.97
CA TYR A 110 -0.94 6.06 -15.11
C TYR A 110 -2.11 5.42 -14.39
N ILE A 111 -2.00 4.11 -14.16
CA ILE A 111 -2.93 3.36 -13.31
C ILE A 111 -2.17 2.78 -12.11
N ILE A 112 -2.71 3.01 -10.91
CA ILE A 112 -2.32 2.27 -9.71
C ILE A 112 -3.30 1.11 -9.53
N TYR A 113 -2.74 -0.08 -9.34
CA TYR A 113 -3.47 -1.32 -9.12
C TYR A 113 -2.71 -2.23 -8.15
N GLY A 114 -3.38 -3.23 -7.62
CA GLY A 114 -2.71 -4.14 -6.71
C GLY A 114 -3.64 -5.11 -6.00
N SER A 115 -3.17 -5.60 -4.87
CA SER A 115 -3.90 -6.56 -4.05
C SER A 115 -3.76 -6.27 -2.56
N VAL A 116 -4.79 -6.65 -1.82
CA VAL A 116 -4.79 -6.73 -0.36
C VAL A 116 -4.51 -8.19 -0.01
N HIS A 117 -3.37 -8.47 0.60
CA HIS A 117 -2.93 -9.84 0.93
C HIS A 117 -3.00 -10.13 2.42
N ASP A 118 -3.16 -9.12 3.27
CA ASP A 118 -3.42 -9.25 4.69
C ASP A 118 -4.52 -8.27 5.09
N TYR A 119 -5.60 -8.79 5.66
CA TYR A 119 -6.74 -8.00 6.15
C TYR A 119 -7.42 -8.81 7.24
N ARG A 120 -6.96 -8.67 8.47
CA ARG A 120 -7.44 -9.47 9.61
C ARG A 120 -7.32 -8.75 10.93
N THR A 121 -8.16 -9.14 11.87
CA THR A 121 -8.11 -8.70 13.25
C THR A 121 -7.31 -9.66 14.12
N TYR A 122 -6.58 -9.10 15.08
CA TYR A 122 -5.90 -9.83 16.14
C TYR A 122 -6.47 -9.40 17.47
N GLN A 123 -6.73 -10.35 18.32
CA GLN A 123 -7.12 -10.13 19.71
C GLN A 123 -5.99 -10.59 20.62
N ASN A 124 -5.41 -9.64 21.34
CA ASN A 124 -4.37 -9.89 22.31
C ASN A 124 -4.92 -9.66 23.71
N THR A 125 -4.80 -10.66 24.58
CA THR A 125 -5.13 -10.50 26.00
C THR A 125 -3.84 -10.15 26.73
N THR A 126 -3.78 -8.95 27.30
CA THR A 126 -2.67 -8.53 28.15
C THR A 126 -3.12 -8.67 29.61
N SER A 127 -2.39 -9.45 30.39
CA SER A 127 -2.64 -9.63 31.82
C SER A 127 -1.57 -8.93 32.64
N PHE A 128 -1.99 -8.10 33.58
CA PHE A 128 -1.12 -7.46 34.56
C PHE A 128 -1.51 -7.90 35.96
N LEU A 129 -0.53 -8.48 36.71
CA LEU A 129 -0.70 -8.93 38.09
C LEU A 129 -1.95 -9.82 38.31
N TYR A 130 -2.07 -10.96 37.68
CA TYR A 130 -3.10 -11.99 37.88
C TYR A 130 -4.58 -11.54 38.03
N PHE A 131 -4.82 -10.25 38.32
CA PHE A 131 -6.14 -9.70 38.62
C PHE A 131 -6.71 -8.77 37.56
N PHE A 132 -5.89 -8.27 36.68
CA PHE A 132 -6.32 -7.36 35.61
C PHE A 132 -5.91 -7.93 34.26
N SER A 133 -6.89 -8.22 33.43
CA SER A 133 -6.70 -8.56 32.03
C SER A 133 -7.56 -7.62 31.18
N TRP A 134 -7.00 -7.12 30.09
CA TRP A 134 -7.76 -6.39 29.09
C TRP A 134 -7.52 -6.99 27.72
N LEU A 135 -8.57 -6.96 26.92
CA LEU A 135 -8.55 -7.41 25.54
C LEU A 135 -8.22 -6.22 24.65
N GLU A 136 -7.14 -6.32 23.90
CA GLU A 136 -6.77 -5.35 22.87
C GLU A 136 -7.03 -5.97 21.50
N THR A 137 -7.83 -5.29 20.69
CA THR A 137 -8.10 -5.68 19.31
C THR A 137 -7.28 -4.78 18.39
N THR A 138 -6.51 -5.38 17.50
CA THR A 138 -5.74 -4.68 16.48
C THR A 138 -6.10 -5.24 15.10
N ALA A 139 -5.97 -4.40 14.07
CA ALA A 139 -6.18 -4.78 12.68
C ALA A 139 -4.87 -4.72 11.91
N SER A 140 -4.64 -5.71 11.04
CA SER A 140 -3.50 -5.74 10.12
C SER A 140 -3.97 -5.57 8.69
N VAL A 141 -3.27 -4.73 7.94
CA VAL A 141 -3.49 -4.53 6.50
C VAL A 141 -2.16 -4.66 5.77
N GLY A 142 -2.12 -5.58 4.80
CA GLY A 142 -0.99 -5.79 3.90
C GLY A 142 -1.41 -5.50 2.46
N ILE A 143 -0.66 -4.61 1.80
CA ILE A 143 -0.96 -4.15 0.45
C ILE A 143 0.27 -4.34 -0.44
N THR A 144 0.03 -4.89 -1.64
CA THR A 144 0.98 -4.82 -2.75
C THR A 144 0.37 -3.93 -3.81
N ALA A 145 1.10 -2.89 -4.23
CA ALA A 145 0.65 -1.94 -5.23
C ALA A 145 1.68 -1.78 -6.35
N ARG A 146 1.20 -1.50 -7.56
CA ARG A 146 2.00 -1.22 -8.75
C ARG A 146 1.42 -0.02 -9.48
N MET A 147 2.28 0.73 -10.17
CA MET A 147 1.90 1.79 -11.09
C MET A 147 2.37 1.42 -12.49
N VAL A 148 1.47 1.47 -13.45
CA VAL A 148 1.75 1.19 -14.86
C VAL A 148 1.55 2.45 -15.70
N SER A 149 2.43 2.67 -16.68
CA SER A 149 2.27 3.69 -17.71
C SER A 149 1.22 3.24 -18.73
N CYS A 150 0.17 4.05 -18.93
CA CYS A 150 -0.86 3.78 -19.95
C CYS A 150 -0.33 4.01 -21.37
N LYS A 151 0.83 4.65 -21.52
CA LYS A 151 1.49 4.88 -22.80
C LYS A 151 2.27 3.65 -23.25
N THR A 152 3.12 3.09 -22.36
CA THR A 152 4.04 2.01 -22.69
C THR A 152 3.56 0.63 -22.21
N GLY A 153 2.69 0.57 -21.19
CA GLY A 153 2.27 -0.67 -20.55
C GLY A 153 3.30 -1.19 -19.53
N GLU A 154 4.37 -0.44 -19.29
CA GLU A 154 5.43 -0.81 -18.37
C GLU A 154 5.08 -0.49 -16.92
N VAL A 155 5.47 -1.35 -16.00
CA VAL A 155 5.38 -1.07 -14.56
C VAL A 155 6.52 -0.14 -14.19
N ILE A 156 6.17 1.10 -13.86
CA ILE A 156 7.14 2.14 -13.50
C ILE A 156 7.44 2.19 -12.00
N TRP A 157 6.54 1.69 -11.17
CA TRP A 157 6.71 1.61 -9.72
C TRP A 157 5.99 0.40 -9.14
N HIS A 158 6.57 -0.17 -8.09
CA HIS A 158 5.91 -1.18 -7.28
C HIS A 158 6.32 -1.03 -5.81
N GLY A 159 5.43 -1.39 -4.90
CA GLY A 159 5.69 -1.44 -3.47
C GLY A 159 4.79 -2.43 -2.76
N SER A 160 5.30 -2.98 -1.65
CA SER A 160 4.52 -3.86 -0.78
C SER A 160 4.84 -3.53 0.68
N TYR A 161 3.80 -3.44 1.50
CA TYR A 161 3.95 -3.14 2.91
C TYR A 161 2.79 -3.70 3.73
N THR A 162 3.06 -4.03 4.99
CA THR A 162 2.05 -4.49 5.95
C THR A 162 2.17 -3.68 7.23
N LYS A 163 1.05 -3.31 7.82
CA LYS A 163 1.00 -2.57 9.08
C LYS A 163 -0.14 -3.03 9.95
N THR A 164 0.07 -3.00 11.26
CA THR A 164 -0.95 -3.24 12.28
C THR A 164 -1.27 -1.92 12.98
N ALA A 165 -2.56 -1.65 13.19
CA ALA A 165 -3.08 -0.52 13.93
C ALA A 165 -4.33 -0.96 14.73
N TYR A 166 -4.95 -0.04 15.46
CA TYR A 166 -6.15 -0.36 16.25
C TYR A 166 -7.41 -0.60 15.40
N ASP A 167 -7.43 -0.19 14.14
CA ASP A 167 -8.48 -0.52 13.16
C ASP A 167 -7.94 -0.60 11.73
N PHE A 168 -8.78 -1.10 10.81
CA PHE A 168 -8.42 -1.28 9.42
C PHE A 168 -8.15 0.03 8.67
N ASN A 169 -8.90 1.09 8.95
CA ASN A 169 -8.70 2.39 8.29
C ASN A 169 -7.33 2.97 8.63
N ASN A 170 -6.95 2.93 9.90
CA ASN A 170 -5.65 3.41 10.35
C ASN A 170 -4.51 2.56 9.81
N ALA A 171 -4.66 1.23 9.82
CA ALA A 171 -3.67 0.33 9.23
C ALA A 171 -3.50 0.60 7.73
N ALA A 172 -4.59 0.71 6.97
CA ALA A 172 -4.56 1.02 5.54
C ALA A 172 -3.93 2.38 5.26
N ASN A 173 -4.31 3.42 6.00
CA ASN A 173 -3.73 4.77 5.86
C ASN A 173 -2.22 4.77 6.08
N GLU A 174 -1.72 4.10 7.12
CA GLU A 174 -0.28 4.02 7.38
C GLU A 174 0.48 3.27 6.28
N VAL A 175 -0.08 2.16 5.77
CA VAL A 175 0.51 1.42 4.64
C VAL A 175 0.58 2.30 3.40
N VAL A 176 -0.55 2.89 3.00
CA VAL A 176 -0.64 3.72 1.79
C VAL A 176 0.27 4.93 1.88
N LYS A 177 0.33 5.60 3.02
CA LYS A 177 1.23 6.73 3.27
C LYS A 177 2.70 6.36 3.06
N ILE A 178 3.12 5.16 3.51
CA ILE A 178 4.48 4.66 3.28
C ILE A 178 4.72 4.38 1.80
N LEU A 179 3.75 3.75 1.12
CA LEU A 179 3.83 3.44 -0.30
C LEU A 179 3.94 4.72 -1.16
N ILE A 180 3.09 5.73 -0.91
CA ILE A 180 3.13 7.01 -1.64
C ILE A 180 4.43 7.78 -1.38
N ARG A 181 4.94 7.78 -0.14
CA ARG A 181 6.24 8.36 0.15
C ARG A 181 7.38 7.70 -0.63
N SER A 182 7.26 6.42 -0.95
CA SER A 182 8.26 5.73 -1.78
C SER A 182 8.21 6.17 -3.24
N ILE A 183 7.04 6.57 -3.76
CA ILE A 183 6.89 7.20 -5.06
C ILE A 183 7.56 8.58 -5.02
N LYS A 184 7.24 9.41 -4.03
CA LYS A 184 7.73 10.78 -3.87
C LYS A 184 9.26 10.86 -3.79
N ARG A 185 9.91 10.05 -2.96
CA ARG A 185 11.37 10.06 -2.79
C ARG A 185 12.15 9.82 -4.08
N LYS A 186 11.57 9.17 -5.05
CA LYS A 186 12.23 8.81 -6.30
C LYS A 186 11.98 9.80 -7.42
N THR A 187 10.98 10.65 -7.29
CA THR A 187 10.74 11.76 -8.22
C THR A 187 11.55 13.01 -7.87
N GLU A 188 12.06 13.15 -6.64
CA GLU A 188 12.79 14.32 -6.14
C GLU A 188 14.33 14.18 -6.21
N ASN A 189 14.88 12.99 -6.50
CA ASN A 189 16.30 12.70 -6.66
C ASN A 189 16.65 12.49 -8.14
#